data_f069073d1bc88c368721de432001e5e3
#
_entry.id   f069073d1bc88c368721de432001e5e3
#
_cell.length_a   1.000
_cell.length_b   1.000
_cell.length_c   1.000
_cell.angle_alpha   90.00
_cell.angle_beta   90.00
_cell.angle_gamma   90.00
#
_symmetry.space_group_name_H-M   'P 1'
#
loop_
_entity.id
_entity.type
_entity.pdbx_description
1 polymer ?
#
loop_
_entity_poly.entity_id
_entity_poly.type
_entity_poly.pdbx_seq_one_letter_code
_entity_poly.pdbx_strand_id
1 'polypeptide(L)'
;MTAERPDPLWPSFWADVPSEERAPLRDILAELLGRGVLLGDTGSGRELYLLARDHHRFRLEDYLAPLGLEFIVDDDAMLLQARPRTEACQLLGSFTKDETLILLTLWRIWDEAQTSGGHAAVLLRLDELWDKLRVYFDRIDPPEKSQIEAALTRLKRHRLIRTQRPDQIDRLGETLIEILPTLARTIPFESIEQWQERVNLASPPVEPSAPLS
;
A
#
# COMPACT_ATOMS: atom_id res chain seq x y z
N MET A 1 6.28 -32.44 25.15
CA MET A 1 5.15 -31.68 25.67
C MET A 1 5.60 -30.23 25.70
N THR A 2 5.23 -29.45 24.69
CA THR A 2 5.40 -27.99 24.65
C THR A 2 4.36 -27.40 25.59
N ALA A 3 4.81 -26.78 26.67
CA ALA A 3 3.92 -26.06 27.58
C ALA A 3 3.20 -24.98 26.77
N GLU A 4 1.90 -25.11 26.68
CA GLU A 4 1.03 -24.11 26.05
C GLU A 4 1.18 -22.81 26.84
N ARG A 5 1.65 -21.74 26.20
CA ARG A 5 1.75 -20.42 26.83
C ARG A 5 0.33 -19.99 27.22
N PRO A 6 0.13 -19.49 28.45
CA PRO A 6 -1.15 -18.95 28.84
C PRO A 6 -1.55 -17.82 27.85
N ASP A 7 -2.84 -17.73 27.56
CA ASP A 7 -3.38 -16.66 26.71
C ASP A 7 -2.99 -15.27 27.26
N PRO A 8 -2.65 -14.32 26.39
CA PRO A 8 -2.27 -12.98 26.82
C PRO A 8 -3.42 -12.31 27.56
N LEU A 9 -3.11 -11.62 28.67
CA LEU A 9 -4.08 -10.82 29.42
C LEU A 9 -4.50 -9.55 28.66
N TRP A 10 -3.78 -9.18 27.64
CA TRP A 10 -4.06 -8.03 26.77
C TRP A 10 -3.91 -8.44 25.29
N PRO A 11 -4.82 -8.03 24.42
CA PRO A 11 -5.97 -7.15 24.68
C PRO A 11 -7.07 -7.86 25.49
N SER A 12 -7.81 -7.11 26.35
CA SER A 12 -8.81 -7.66 27.27
C SER A 12 -9.91 -8.45 26.57
N PHE A 13 -10.27 -8.06 25.34
CA PHE A 13 -11.28 -8.75 24.53
C PHE A 13 -10.86 -10.17 24.11
N TRP A 14 -9.55 -10.50 24.21
CA TRP A 14 -9.05 -11.81 23.74
C TRP A 14 -9.66 -12.99 24.48
N ALA A 15 -9.99 -12.81 25.76
CA ALA A 15 -10.65 -13.82 26.54
C ALA A 15 -12.07 -14.16 26.02
N ASP A 16 -12.75 -13.16 25.42
CA ASP A 16 -14.11 -13.27 24.90
C ASP A 16 -14.17 -13.75 23.45
N VAL A 17 -13.01 -13.97 22.81
CA VAL A 17 -12.94 -14.49 21.44
C VAL A 17 -13.16 -16.00 21.47
N PRO A 18 -14.11 -16.55 20.68
CA PRO A 18 -14.31 -17.98 20.52
C PRO A 18 -13.00 -18.67 20.13
N SER A 19 -12.76 -19.87 20.64
CA SER A 19 -11.49 -20.61 20.40
C SER A 19 -11.20 -20.83 18.93
N GLU A 20 -12.22 -21.08 18.13
CA GLU A 20 -12.16 -21.27 16.67
C GLU A 20 -11.80 -19.99 15.91
N GLU A 21 -12.13 -18.81 16.44
CA GLU A 21 -11.85 -17.51 15.80
C GLU A 21 -10.48 -16.94 16.21
N ARG A 22 -9.82 -17.48 17.25
CA ARG A 22 -8.54 -16.95 17.73
C ARG A 22 -7.40 -17.08 16.72
N ALA A 23 -7.30 -18.22 16.02
CA ALA A 23 -6.28 -18.39 14.99
C ALA A 23 -6.52 -17.46 13.79
N PRO A 24 -7.72 -17.42 13.18
CA PRO A 24 -8.01 -16.44 12.13
C PRO A 24 -7.78 -14.99 12.56
N LEU A 25 -8.14 -14.61 13.78
CA LEU A 25 -7.93 -13.24 14.26
C LEU A 25 -6.44 -12.89 14.41
N ARG A 26 -5.58 -13.86 14.81
CA ARG A 26 -4.12 -13.69 14.80
C ARG A 26 -3.61 -13.46 13.39
N ASP A 27 -4.12 -14.21 12.41
CA ASP A 27 -3.73 -14.06 11.00
C ASP A 27 -4.13 -12.68 10.46
N ILE A 28 -5.32 -12.19 10.79
CA ILE A 28 -5.77 -10.83 10.45
C ILE A 28 -4.82 -9.79 11.03
N LEU A 29 -4.49 -9.88 12.33
CA LEU A 29 -3.57 -8.95 12.98
C LEU A 29 -2.16 -9.03 12.39
N ALA A 30 -1.67 -10.23 12.06
CA ALA A 30 -0.37 -10.42 11.43
C ALA A 30 -0.30 -9.77 10.05
N GLU A 31 -1.36 -9.89 9.22
CA GLU A 31 -1.44 -9.21 7.92
C GLU A 31 -1.51 -7.68 8.09
N LEU A 32 -2.35 -7.17 8.98
CA LEU A 32 -2.50 -5.73 9.21
C LEU A 32 -1.23 -5.09 9.77
N LEU A 33 -0.59 -5.71 10.75
CA LEU A 33 0.64 -5.17 11.36
C LEU A 33 1.88 -5.40 10.50
N GLY A 34 1.94 -6.53 9.78
CA GLY A 34 3.10 -6.88 8.95
C GLY A 34 3.10 -6.25 7.56
N ARG A 35 1.92 -6.04 6.98
CA ARG A 35 1.75 -5.54 5.60
C ARG A 35 0.91 -4.28 5.49
N GLY A 36 0.23 -3.91 6.55
CA GLY A 36 -0.68 -2.77 6.57
C GLY A 36 -2.05 -3.06 5.96
N VAL A 37 -2.25 -4.22 5.32
CA VAL A 37 -3.47 -4.52 4.56
C VAL A 37 -3.77 -6.00 4.47
N LEU A 38 -5.08 -6.34 4.47
CA LEU A 38 -5.60 -7.65 4.14
C LEU A 38 -6.59 -7.52 2.98
N LEU A 39 -6.40 -8.31 1.92
CA LEU A 39 -7.26 -8.35 0.74
C LEU A 39 -8.21 -9.54 0.85
N GLY A 40 -9.51 -9.27 0.76
CA GLY A 40 -10.58 -10.26 0.82
C GLY A 40 -11.10 -10.72 -0.53
N ASP A 41 -10.46 -10.34 -1.63
CA ASP A 41 -10.91 -10.63 -2.99
C ASP A 41 -10.60 -12.06 -3.45
N THR A 42 -9.69 -12.76 -2.76
CA THR A 42 -9.24 -14.10 -3.17
C THR A 42 -9.03 -15.05 -1.98
N GLY A 43 -9.36 -16.32 -2.18
CA GLY A 43 -8.99 -17.44 -1.31
C GLY A 43 -9.36 -17.27 0.16
N SER A 44 -8.44 -17.67 1.05
CA SER A 44 -8.60 -17.56 2.51
C SER A 44 -8.71 -16.10 3.00
N GLY A 45 -8.26 -15.13 2.22
CA GLY A 45 -8.39 -13.72 2.54
C GLY A 45 -9.85 -13.28 2.66
N ARG A 46 -10.76 -13.89 1.88
CA ARG A 46 -12.20 -13.59 1.94
C ARG A 46 -12.82 -13.96 3.29
N GLU A 47 -12.49 -15.13 3.80
CA GLU A 47 -12.99 -15.58 5.10
C GLU A 47 -12.49 -14.69 6.23
N LEU A 48 -11.21 -14.34 6.20
CA LEU A 48 -10.60 -13.42 7.16
C LEU A 48 -11.21 -12.02 7.09
N TYR A 49 -11.46 -11.51 5.86
CA TYR A 49 -12.11 -10.22 5.64
C TYR A 49 -13.51 -10.19 6.27
N LEU A 50 -14.34 -11.19 5.96
CA LEU A 50 -15.71 -11.29 6.48
C LEU A 50 -15.71 -11.41 8.01
N LEU A 51 -14.85 -12.26 8.57
CA LEU A 51 -14.72 -12.42 10.02
C LEU A 51 -14.35 -11.11 10.71
N ALA A 52 -13.37 -10.38 10.18
CA ALA A 52 -12.96 -9.10 10.73
C ALA A 52 -14.05 -8.04 10.64
N ARG A 53 -14.69 -7.92 9.45
CA ARG A 53 -15.74 -6.92 9.21
C ARG A 53 -16.97 -7.14 10.06
N ASP A 54 -17.47 -8.39 10.10
CA ASP A 54 -18.78 -8.71 10.65
C ASP A 54 -18.73 -8.99 12.16
N HIS A 55 -17.64 -9.59 12.67
CA HIS A 55 -17.54 -10.07 14.04
C HIS A 55 -16.55 -9.29 14.91
N HIS A 56 -15.46 -8.81 14.33
CA HIS A 56 -14.35 -8.25 15.12
C HIS A 56 -14.00 -6.80 14.81
N ARG A 57 -14.82 -6.08 14.04
CA ARG A 57 -14.52 -4.71 13.63
C ARG A 57 -14.15 -3.81 14.80
N PHE A 58 -15.02 -3.70 15.79
CA PHE A 58 -14.79 -2.84 16.97
C PHE A 58 -13.57 -3.28 17.79
N ARG A 59 -13.35 -4.60 17.92
CA ARG A 59 -12.20 -5.15 18.64
C ARG A 59 -10.88 -4.81 17.94
N LEU A 60 -10.86 -4.82 16.61
CA LEU A 60 -9.71 -4.43 15.82
C LEU A 60 -9.46 -2.93 15.87
N GLU A 61 -10.52 -2.11 15.81
CA GLU A 61 -10.44 -0.66 16.00
C GLU A 61 -9.84 -0.31 17.37
N ASP A 62 -10.35 -0.91 18.46
CA ASP A 62 -9.87 -0.71 19.81
C ASP A 62 -8.42 -1.18 20.01
N TYR A 63 -8.03 -2.27 19.37
CA TYR A 63 -6.66 -2.79 19.46
C TYR A 63 -5.66 -1.92 18.70
N LEU A 64 -6.01 -1.44 17.52
CA LEU A 64 -5.13 -0.67 16.66
C LEU A 64 -5.00 0.80 17.08
N ALA A 65 -6.03 1.35 17.73
CA ALA A 65 -6.06 2.75 18.16
C ALA A 65 -4.87 3.13 19.08
N PRO A 66 -4.54 2.41 20.17
CA PRO A 66 -3.39 2.73 21.03
C PRO A 66 -2.04 2.55 20.34
N LEU A 67 -1.99 1.82 19.21
CA LEU A 67 -0.80 1.70 18.36
C LEU A 67 -0.65 2.91 17.40
N GLY A 68 -1.56 3.88 17.46
CA GLY A 68 -1.56 5.03 16.55
C GLY A 68 -2.06 4.69 15.14
N LEU A 69 -2.82 3.57 15.02
CA LEU A 69 -3.35 3.09 13.75
C LEU A 69 -4.85 3.31 13.68
N GLU A 70 -5.35 3.63 12.49
CA GLU A 70 -6.76 3.64 12.13
C GLU A 70 -7.10 2.34 11.39
N PHE A 71 -8.20 1.72 11.75
CA PHE A 71 -8.72 0.55 11.04
C PHE A 71 -9.73 0.98 9.99
N ILE A 72 -9.48 0.65 8.75
CA ILE A 72 -10.33 1.00 7.60
C ILE A 72 -10.88 -0.30 7.00
N VAL A 73 -12.20 -0.30 6.78
CA VAL A 73 -12.92 -1.35 6.06
C VAL A 73 -13.45 -0.75 4.77
N ASP A 74 -13.10 -1.35 3.64
CA ASP A 74 -13.60 -1.00 2.32
C ASP A 74 -14.37 -2.17 1.74
N ASP A 75 -15.69 -2.04 1.71
CA ASP A 75 -16.57 -3.10 1.22
C ASP A 75 -16.51 -3.26 -0.30
N ASP A 76 -16.31 -2.18 -1.04
CA ASP A 76 -16.25 -2.20 -2.51
C ASP A 76 -14.98 -2.91 -3.00
N ALA A 77 -13.85 -2.62 -2.36
CA ALA A 77 -12.58 -3.26 -2.67
C ALA A 77 -12.34 -4.56 -1.90
N MET A 78 -13.25 -4.96 -0.99
CA MET A 78 -13.08 -6.06 -0.05
C MET A 78 -11.72 -6.00 0.67
N LEU A 79 -11.43 -4.88 1.32
CA LEU A 79 -10.13 -4.56 1.85
C LEU A 79 -10.22 -4.12 3.31
N LEU A 80 -9.31 -4.63 4.14
CA LEU A 80 -9.02 -4.11 5.47
C LEU A 80 -7.66 -3.44 5.46
N GLN A 81 -7.55 -2.27 6.09
CA GLN A 81 -6.28 -1.56 6.17
C GLN A 81 -6.04 -1.03 7.57
N ALA A 82 -4.80 -1.18 8.06
CA ALA A 82 -4.28 -0.45 9.20
C ALA A 82 -3.49 0.75 8.68
N ARG A 83 -3.98 1.97 8.90
CA ARG A 83 -3.36 3.21 8.44
C ARG A 83 -2.79 3.99 9.61
N PRO A 84 -1.54 4.48 9.55
CA PRO A 84 -1.00 5.38 10.54
C PRO A 84 -1.84 6.66 10.67
N ARG A 85 -2.17 7.05 11.91
CA ARG A 85 -2.86 8.32 12.21
C ARG A 85 -1.90 9.50 12.22
N THR A 86 -0.62 9.22 12.43
CA THR A 86 0.42 10.23 12.53
C THR A 86 1.65 9.81 11.73
N GLU A 87 2.47 10.77 11.34
CA GLU A 87 3.75 10.51 10.65
C GLU A 87 4.76 9.74 11.51
N ALA A 88 4.56 9.70 12.83
CA ALA A 88 5.42 8.96 13.75
C ALA A 88 5.31 7.44 13.62
N CYS A 89 4.20 6.93 13.09
CA CYS A 89 3.98 5.50 12.85
C CYS A 89 4.18 5.16 11.37
N GLN A 90 5.25 4.45 11.03
CA GLN A 90 5.58 4.07 9.66
C GLN A 90 5.46 2.54 9.47
N LEU A 91 4.29 2.06 9.08
CA LEU A 91 4.09 0.63 8.78
C LEU A 91 4.89 0.16 7.56
N LEU A 92 5.00 1.01 6.54
CA LEU A 92 5.67 0.66 5.28
C LEU A 92 7.17 0.97 5.29
N GLY A 93 7.68 1.67 6.31
CA GLY A 93 9.03 2.19 6.34
C GLY A 93 9.24 3.32 5.31
N SER A 94 10.48 3.76 5.14
CA SER A 94 10.85 4.78 4.15
C SER A 94 11.07 4.14 2.78
N PHE A 95 10.57 4.77 1.73
CA PHE A 95 10.89 4.41 0.35
C PHE A 95 12.15 5.12 -0.12
N THR A 96 12.95 4.46 -0.95
CA THR A 96 14.05 5.11 -1.67
C THR A 96 13.50 6.10 -2.72
N LYS A 97 14.37 6.93 -3.30
CA LYS A 97 14.01 7.84 -4.38
C LYS A 97 13.33 7.09 -5.53
N ASP A 98 13.95 6.01 -5.98
CA ASP A 98 13.46 5.22 -7.12
C ASP A 98 12.13 4.53 -6.82
N GLU A 99 11.99 3.94 -5.64
CA GLU A 99 10.73 3.36 -5.16
C GLU A 99 9.62 4.41 -5.10
N THR A 100 9.95 5.63 -4.63
CA THR A 100 8.99 6.74 -4.57
C THR A 100 8.54 7.18 -5.97
N LEU A 101 9.48 7.29 -6.92
CA LEU A 101 9.15 7.63 -8.30
C LEU A 101 8.21 6.61 -8.93
N ILE A 102 8.50 5.32 -8.74
CA ILE A 102 7.66 4.23 -9.24
C ILE A 102 6.28 4.26 -8.57
N LEU A 103 6.23 4.43 -7.25
CA LEU A 103 4.99 4.52 -6.48
C LEU A 103 4.12 5.68 -6.97
N LEU A 104 4.68 6.87 -7.15
CA LEU A 104 3.96 8.06 -7.64
C LEU A 104 3.50 7.89 -9.09
N THR A 105 4.30 7.24 -9.95
CA THR A 105 3.89 6.93 -11.32
C THR A 105 2.69 6.00 -11.35
N LEU A 106 2.73 4.92 -10.56
CA LEU A 106 1.62 3.97 -10.45
C LEU A 106 0.38 4.64 -9.88
N TRP A 107 0.54 5.50 -8.87
CA TRP A 107 -0.58 6.26 -8.30
C TRP A 107 -1.23 7.18 -9.34
N ARG A 108 -0.43 7.90 -10.11
CA ARG A 108 -0.94 8.77 -11.17
C ARG A 108 -1.70 8.00 -12.25
N ILE A 109 -1.18 6.84 -12.67
CA ILE A 109 -1.88 5.97 -13.63
C ILE A 109 -3.22 5.50 -13.05
N TRP A 110 -3.24 5.14 -11.77
CA TRP A 110 -4.46 4.74 -11.08
C TRP A 110 -5.47 5.90 -11.02
N ASP A 111 -5.04 7.09 -10.64
CA ASP A 111 -5.87 8.31 -10.55
C ASP A 111 -6.46 8.70 -11.90
N GLU A 112 -5.65 8.71 -12.96
CA GLU A 112 -6.10 8.94 -14.34
C GLU A 112 -7.16 7.92 -14.78
N ALA A 113 -7.01 6.66 -14.41
CA ALA A 113 -7.97 5.61 -14.73
C ALA A 113 -9.30 5.78 -13.98
N GLN A 114 -9.26 6.15 -12.69
CA GLN A 114 -10.46 6.40 -11.89
C GLN A 114 -11.24 7.62 -12.39
N THR A 115 -10.52 8.69 -12.71
CA THR A 115 -11.12 9.94 -13.23
C THR A 115 -11.78 9.72 -14.59
N SER A 116 -11.31 8.78 -15.38
CA SER A 116 -11.87 8.40 -16.69
C SER A 116 -13.13 7.53 -16.58
N GLY A 117 -13.66 7.29 -15.38
CA GLY A 117 -14.88 6.52 -15.13
C GLY A 117 -14.68 5.00 -15.08
N GLY A 118 -13.46 4.54 -14.94
CA GLY A 118 -13.12 3.12 -14.82
C GLY A 118 -13.15 2.64 -13.37
N HIS A 119 -14.15 1.81 -13.03
CA HIS A 119 -14.10 1.01 -11.78
C HIS A 119 -13.42 -0.35 -12.01
N ALA A 120 -12.82 -0.56 -13.18
CA ALA A 120 -12.12 -1.79 -13.53
C ALA A 120 -10.71 -1.83 -12.89
N ALA A 121 -10.17 -3.04 -12.76
CA ALA A 121 -8.79 -3.23 -12.34
C ALA A 121 -7.85 -2.46 -13.28
N VAL A 122 -6.93 -1.67 -12.70
CA VAL A 122 -5.95 -0.91 -13.46
C VAL A 122 -4.75 -1.80 -13.73
N LEU A 123 -4.61 -2.19 -14.99
CA LEU A 123 -3.57 -3.09 -15.48
C LEU A 123 -2.65 -2.33 -16.42
N LEU A 124 -1.33 -2.56 -16.29
CA LEU A 124 -0.33 -2.05 -17.24
C LEU A 124 0.83 -3.03 -17.36
N ARG A 125 1.57 -2.94 -18.46
CA ARG A 125 2.79 -3.72 -18.66
C ARG A 125 4.00 -2.99 -18.08
N LEU A 126 5.04 -3.74 -17.78
CA LEU A 126 6.29 -3.16 -17.27
C LEU A 126 6.91 -2.17 -18.28
N ASP A 127 6.80 -2.45 -19.57
CA ASP A 127 7.27 -1.54 -20.63
C ASP A 127 6.51 -0.21 -20.56
N GLU A 128 5.19 -0.25 -20.40
CA GLU A 128 4.34 0.94 -20.29
C GLU A 128 4.67 1.76 -19.03
N LEU A 129 4.97 1.08 -17.92
CA LEU A 129 5.45 1.76 -16.70
C LEU A 129 6.76 2.51 -16.98
N TRP A 130 7.67 1.89 -17.71
CA TRP A 130 8.94 2.50 -18.08
C TRP A 130 8.75 3.75 -18.94
N ASP A 131 7.88 3.67 -19.93
CA ASP A 131 7.57 4.82 -20.81
C ASP A 131 6.89 5.95 -20.04
N LYS A 132 5.96 5.62 -19.13
CA LYS A 132 5.31 6.60 -18.26
C LYS A 132 6.29 7.28 -17.31
N LEU A 133 7.23 6.55 -16.71
CA LEU A 133 8.29 7.13 -15.87
C LEU A 133 9.08 8.20 -16.63
N ARG A 134 9.43 7.94 -17.87
CA ARG A 134 10.16 8.90 -18.72
C ARG A 134 9.35 10.14 -19.05
N VAL A 135 8.06 10.00 -19.24
CA VAL A 135 7.16 11.12 -19.56
C VAL A 135 6.86 11.98 -18.34
N TYR A 136 6.60 11.35 -17.17
CA TYR A 136 6.23 12.10 -15.96
C TYR A 136 7.42 12.76 -15.27
N PHE A 137 8.61 12.21 -15.45
CA PHE A 137 9.84 12.68 -14.81
C PHE A 137 10.96 12.89 -15.84
N ASP A 138 10.69 13.72 -16.86
CA ASP A 138 11.58 14.03 -17.97
C ASP A 138 12.95 14.60 -17.57
N ARG A 139 13.02 15.20 -16.36
CA ARG A 139 14.25 15.81 -15.80
C ARG A 139 14.99 14.89 -14.84
N ILE A 140 14.51 13.67 -14.62
CA ILE A 140 15.10 12.70 -13.69
C ILE A 140 15.48 11.47 -14.51
N ASP A 141 16.72 11.01 -14.33
CA ASP A 141 17.13 9.74 -14.94
C ASP A 141 16.23 8.61 -14.43
N PRO A 142 15.60 7.85 -15.32
CA PRO A 142 14.73 6.75 -14.92
C PRO A 142 15.54 5.68 -14.18
N PRO A 143 14.95 5.00 -13.18
CA PRO A 143 15.61 3.93 -12.47
C PRO A 143 16.05 2.81 -13.41
N GLU A 144 17.15 2.13 -13.12
CA GLU A 144 17.58 0.96 -13.85
C GLU A 144 16.56 -0.19 -13.71
N LYS A 145 16.56 -1.13 -14.68
CA LYS A 145 15.64 -2.28 -14.66
C LYS A 145 15.71 -3.08 -13.35
N SER A 146 16.90 -3.29 -12.81
CA SER A 146 17.13 -3.98 -11.54
C SER A 146 16.48 -3.25 -10.35
N GLN A 147 16.54 -1.92 -10.35
CA GLN A 147 15.93 -1.07 -9.32
C GLN A 147 14.40 -1.11 -9.42
N ILE A 148 13.85 -1.11 -10.64
CA ILE A 148 12.41 -1.25 -10.86
C ILE A 148 11.93 -2.61 -10.35
N GLU A 149 12.62 -3.71 -10.66
CA GLU A 149 12.25 -5.04 -10.17
C GLU A 149 12.29 -5.14 -8.65
N ALA A 150 13.31 -4.55 -8.02
CA ALA A 150 13.42 -4.48 -6.56
C ALA A 150 12.24 -3.70 -5.95
N ALA A 151 11.93 -2.54 -6.52
CA ALA A 151 10.80 -1.71 -6.10
C ALA A 151 9.45 -2.44 -6.27
N LEU A 152 9.19 -3.05 -7.42
CA LEU A 152 7.97 -3.84 -7.65
C LEU A 152 7.85 -5.01 -6.67
N THR A 153 8.96 -5.67 -6.34
CA THR A 153 8.98 -6.74 -5.34
C THR A 153 8.56 -6.23 -3.96
N ARG A 154 9.05 -5.05 -3.58
CA ARG A 154 8.68 -4.40 -2.32
C ARG A 154 7.21 -3.98 -2.32
N LEU A 155 6.75 -3.29 -3.38
CA LEU A 155 5.34 -2.87 -3.51
C LEU A 155 4.38 -4.07 -3.48
N LYS A 156 4.74 -5.18 -4.14
CA LYS A 156 3.99 -6.43 -4.08
C LYS A 156 3.91 -7.00 -2.66
N ARG A 157 5.02 -6.98 -1.91
CA ARG A 157 5.05 -7.44 -0.51
C ARG A 157 4.10 -6.65 0.38
N HIS A 158 3.96 -5.35 0.12
CA HIS A 158 3.03 -4.45 0.83
C HIS A 158 1.61 -4.44 0.23
N ARG A 159 1.32 -5.35 -0.70
CA ARG A 159 0.00 -5.46 -1.33
C ARG A 159 -0.49 -4.17 -1.99
N LEU A 160 0.42 -3.38 -2.54
CA LEU A 160 0.09 -2.18 -3.31
C LEU A 160 -0.13 -2.50 -4.78
N ILE A 161 0.47 -3.60 -5.24
CA ILE A 161 0.34 -4.13 -6.60
C ILE A 161 0.30 -5.66 -6.58
N ARG A 162 -0.20 -6.25 -7.68
CA ARG A 162 0.06 -7.64 -8.06
C ARG A 162 0.88 -7.68 -9.34
N THR A 163 1.68 -8.71 -9.51
CA THR A 163 2.47 -8.90 -10.73
C THR A 163 2.27 -10.31 -11.26
N GLN A 164 2.05 -10.42 -12.56
CA GLN A 164 2.03 -11.68 -13.28
C GLN A 164 3.17 -11.66 -14.30
N ARG A 165 4.16 -12.53 -14.07
CA ARG A 165 5.32 -12.65 -14.97
C ARG A 165 4.99 -13.57 -16.13
N PRO A 166 5.49 -13.28 -17.33
CA PRO A 166 5.44 -14.23 -18.45
C PRO A 166 6.33 -15.44 -18.15
N ASP A 167 5.99 -16.60 -18.75
CA ASP A 167 6.76 -17.84 -18.56
C ASP A 167 8.18 -17.77 -19.18
N GLN A 168 8.39 -16.84 -20.12
CA GLN A 168 9.67 -16.66 -20.81
C GLN A 168 10.43 -15.46 -20.24
N ILE A 169 11.67 -15.70 -19.82
CA ILE A 169 12.56 -14.68 -19.21
C ILE A 169 12.85 -13.52 -20.19
N ASP A 170 12.93 -13.80 -21.49
CA ASP A 170 13.23 -12.78 -22.53
C ASP A 170 12.11 -11.75 -22.69
N ARG A 171 10.93 -12.00 -22.08
CA ARG A 171 9.75 -11.13 -22.13
C ARG A 171 9.44 -10.41 -20.84
N LEU A 172 10.42 -10.14 -20.01
CA LEU A 172 10.20 -9.46 -18.72
C LEU A 172 9.45 -8.13 -18.86
N GLY A 173 9.62 -7.42 -19.96
CA GLY A 173 8.86 -6.20 -20.27
C GLY A 173 7.35 -6.42 -20.37
N GLU A 174 6.91 -7.64 -20.69
CA GLU A 174 5.50 -8.04 -20.76
C GLU A 174 4.90 -8.39 -19.38
N THR A 175 5.70 -8.28 -18.30
CA THR A 175 5.17 -8.47 -16.92
C THR A 175 3.96 -7.58 -16.72
N LEU A 176 2.82 -8.19 -16.40
CA LEU A 176 1.59 -7.47 -16.10
C LEU A 176 1.61 -7.01 -14.66
N ILE A 177 1.30 -5.75 -14.45
CA ILE A 177 1.20 -5.09 -13.15
C ILE A 177 -0.25 -4.68 -12.95
N GLU A 178 -0.88 -5.19 -11.91
CA GLU A 178 -2.19 -4.76 -11.43
C GLU A 178 -1.99 -3.78 -10.28
N ILE A 179 -2.50 -2.57 -10.41
CA ILE A 179 -2.49 -1.58 -9.35
C ILE A 179 -3.69 -1.82 -8.44
N LEU A 180 -3.42 -1.99 -7.14
CA LEU A 180 -4.45 -2.27 -6.15
C LEU A 180 -4.97 -0.98 -5.51
N PRO A 181 -6.24 -0.94 -5.05
CA PRO A 181 -6.83 0.23 -4.38
C PRO A 181 -6.05 0.68 -3.13
N THR A 182 -5.32 -0.24 -2.50
CA THR A 182 -4.42 0.03 -1.36
C THR A 182 -3.36 1.06 -1.68
N LEU A 183 -2.89 1.12 -2.94
CA LEU A 183 -1.87 2.06 -3.37
C LEU A 183 -2.34 3.51 -3.20
N ALA A 184 -3.55 3.82 -3.65
CA ALA A 184 -4.12 5.15 -3.52
C ALA A 184 -4.24 5.61 -2.06
N ARG A 185 -4.54 4.68 -1.15
CA ARG A 185 -4.68 4.96 0.28
C ARG A 185 -3.36 5.10 1.02
N THR A 186 -2.26 4.67 0.41
CA THR A 186 -0.90 4.79 0.96
C THR A 186 -0.34 6.19 0.74
N ILE A 187 -0.81 6.88 -0.28
CA ILE A 187 -0.36 8.23 -0.63
C ILE A 187 -1.21 9.25 0.12
N PRO A 188 -0.59 10.22 0.84
CA PRO A 188 -1.31 11.17 1.69
C PRO A 188 -1.97 12.30 0.91
N PHE A 189 -2.14 12.18 -0.40
CA PHE A 189 -2.71 13.18 -1.28
C PHE A 189 -3.98 12.64 -1.93
N GLU A 190 -5.01 13.46 -1.98
CA GLU A 190 -6.25 13.13 -2.69
C GLU A 190 -6.16 13.47 -4.19
N SER A 191 -5.22 14.35 -4.57
CA SER A 191 -5.02 14.74 -5.96
C SER A 191 -3.58 15.15 -6.26
N ILE A 192 -3.23 15.18 -7.56
CA ILE A 192 -1.93 15.66 -8.04
C ILE A 192 -1.70 17.13 -7.69
N GLU A 193 -2.73 17.94 -7.70
CA GLU A 193 -2.64 19.37 -7.36
C GLU A 193 -2.20 19.57 -5.91
N GLN A 194 -2.77 18.81 -4.97
CA GLN A 194 -2.35 18.84 -3.55
C GLN A 194 -0.89 18.43 -3.39
N TRP A 195 -0.42 17.44 -4.15
CA TRP A 195 0.99 17.05 -4.13
C TRP A 195 1.89 18.18 -4.66
N GLN A 196 1.51 18.81 -5.77
CA GLN A 196 2.26 19.94 -6.35
C GLN A 196 2.33 21.12 -5.38
N GLU A 197 1.23 21.46 -4.70
CA GLU A 197 1.20 22.50 -3.68
C GLU A 197 2.17 22.20 -2.54
N ARG A 198 2.20 20.97 -2.02
CA ARG A 198 3.12 20.57 -0.95
C ARG A 198 4.58 20.60 -1.38
N VAL A 199 4.89 20.15 -2.60
CA VAL A 199 6.25 20.23 -3.15
C VAL A 199 6.70 21.67 -3.29
N ASN A 200 5.84 22.56 -3.77
CA ASN A 200 6.12 23.98 -3.89
C ASN A 200 6.34 24.66 -2.55
N LEU A 201 5.56 24.29 -1.52
CA LEU A 201 5.73 24.78 -0.14
C LEU A 201 7.01 24.26 0.53
N ALA A 202 7.46 23.05 0.19
CA ALA A 202 8.68 22.44 0.73
C ALA A 202 9.96 22.89 0.01
N SER A 203 9.85 23.49 -1.17
CA SER A 203 11.00 24.03 -1.91
C SER A 203 11.35 25.42 -1.33
N PRO A 204 12.60 25.63 -0.82
CA PRO A 204 12.99 26.97 -0.37
C PRO A 204 12.89 27.94 -1.56
N PRO A 205 12.48 29.20 -1.32
CA PRO A 205 12.44 30.20 -2.38
C PRO A 205 13.84 30.33 -3.00
N VAL A 206 13.91 30.15 -4.33
CA VAL A 206 15.14 30.39 -5.10
C VAL A 206 15.44 31.88 -4.93
N GLU A 207 16.41 32.22 -4.09
CA GLU A 207 16.89 33.59 -4.03
C GLU A 207 17.40 34.00 -5.43
N PRO A 208 16.91 35.09 -5.98
CA PRO A 208 17.44 35.59 -7.25
C PRO A 208 18.92 35.92 -7.04
N SER A 209 19.80 35.22 -7.74
CA SER A 209 21.22 35.47 -7.78
C SER A 209 21.45 36.97 -8.06
N ALA A 210 22.03 37.67 -7.09
CA ALA A 210 22.39 39.06 -7.29
C ALA A 210 23.32 39.18 -8.51
N PRO A 211 23.13 40.18 -9.38
CA PRO A 211 24.05 40.38 -10.48
C PRO A 211 25.41 40.74 -9.94
N LEU A 212 26.42 40.00 -10.38
CA LEU A 212 27.84 40.33 -10.13
C LEU A 212 28.14 41.70 -10.75
N SER A 213 28.43 42.62 -9.92
CA SER A 213 28.96 43.97 -10.32
C SER A 213 30.42 43.92 -10.60
#